data_b64b3cb83717e9ee7e06211076da441b
#
_entry.id   b64b3cb83717e9ee7e06211076da441b
#
_cell.length_a   1.000
_cell.length_b   1.000
_cell.length_c   1.000
_cell.angle_alpha   90.00
_cell.angle_beta   90.00
_cell.angle_gamma   90.00
#
_symmetry.space_group_name_H-M   'P 1'
#
loop_
_entity.id
_entity.type
_entity.pdbx_description
1 polymer ?
#
loop_
_entity_poly.entity_id
_entity_poly.type
_entity_poly.pdbx_seq_one_letter_code
_entity_poly.pdbx_strand_id
1 'polypeptide(L)'
;NNKEKIKKKMELFYRSLSKNILEEKTFSQAKKMNLYPKKVKVRSYKNRWGSCAYNGDISYNWKLIMLPEKIIDYVIVHELCHLIHFNHSKDFWREVIKILPNYKDSREWLRSNQYLYNW
;
A
#
# COMPACT_ATOMS: atom_id res chain seq x y z
N ASN A 1 26.99 10.44 12.04
CA ASN A 1 27.96 9.37 12.17
C ASN A 1 27.81 8.33 11.04
N ASN A 2 28.71 7.39 10.94
CA ASN A 2 28.69 6.38 9.86
C ASN A 2 27.42 5.52 9.87
N LYS A 3 26.93 5.21 11.04
CA LYS A 3 25.72 4.38 11.22
C LYS A 3 24.48 5.07 10.64
N GLU A 4 24.34 6.36 10.91
CA GLU A 4 23.21 7.15 10.38
C GLU A 4 23.31 7.35 8.87
N LYS A 5 24.51 7.55 8.34
CA LYS A 5 24.75 7.68 6.90
C LYS A 5 24.39 6.39 6.16
N ILE A 6 24.77 5.25 6.72
CA ILE A 6 24.42 3.94 6.15
C ILE A 6 22.91 3.75 6.15
N LYS A 7 22.25 4.06 7.27
CA LYS A 7 20.80 3.96 7.38
C LYS A 7 20.08 4.82 6.33
N LYS A 8 20.52 6.07 6.12
CA LYS A 8 19.98 6.96 5.10
C LYS A 8 20.14 6.40 3.70
N LYS A 9 21.32 5.87 3.37
CA LYS A 9 21.59 5.27 2.06
C LYS A 9 20.68 4.06 1.81
N MET A 10 20.50 3.22 2.82
CA MET A 10 19.63 2.07 2.73
C MET A 10 18.17 2.50 2.52
N GLU A 11 17.73 3.52 3.26
CA GLU A 11 16.38 4.04 3.10
C GLU A 11 16.13 4.56 1.67
N LEU A 12 17.05 5.35 1.13
CA LEU A 12 16.94 5.86 -0.24
C LEU A 12 16.86 4.73 -1.26
N PHE A 13 17.70 3.71 -1.09
CA PHE A 13 17.69 2.54 -1.96
C PHE A 13 16.33 1.83 -1.92
N TYR A 14 15.82 1.55 -0.70
CA TYR A 14 14.54 0.86 -0.54
C TYR A 14 13.36 1.71 -0.99
N ARG A 15 13.41 3.03 -0.83
CA ARG A 15 12.36 3.91 -1.32
C ARG A 15 12.26 3.87 -2.85
N SER A 16 13.40 3.89 -3.53
CA SER A 16 13.43 3.78 -4.99
C SER A 16 12.90 2.43 -5.46
N LEU A 17 13.35 1.36 -4.83
CA LEU A 17 12.88 0.01 -5.12
C LEU A 17 11.38 -0.13 -4.85
N SER A 18 10.92 0.41 -3.72
CA SER A 18 9.52 0.42 -3.32
C SER A 18 8.64 1.12 -4.36
N LYS A 19 9.06 2.29 -4.81
CA LYS A 19 8.31 3.02 -5.83
C LYS A 19 8.13 2.19 -7.09
N ASN A 20 9.19 1.58 -7.59
CA ASN A 20 9.14 0.76 -8.81
C ASN A 20 8.22 -0.45 -8.65
N ILE A 21 8.34 -1.17 -7.54
CA ILE A 21 7.54 -2.37 -7.27
C ILE A 21 6.07 -2.00 -7.08
N LEU A 22 5.78 -1.02 -6.24
CA LEU A 22 4.40 -0.65 -5.91
C LEU A 22 3.70 0.00 -7.09
N GLU A 23 4.40 0.79 -7.87
CA GLU A 23 3.83 1.38 -9.09
C GLU A 23 3.42 0.30 -10.08
N GLU A 24 4.31 -0.66 -10.36
CA GLU A 24 4.01 -1.77 -11.27
C GLU A 24 2.84 -2.61 -10.78
N LYS A 25 2.86 -3.00 -9.50
CA LYS A 25 1.79 -3.80 -8.90
C LYS A 25 0.45 -3.07 -8.91
N THR A 26 0.47 -1.77 -8.59
CA THR A 26 -0.76 -0.97 -8.54
C THR A 26 -1.40 -0.83 -9.91
N PHE A 27 -0.64 -0.47 -10.93
CA PHE A 27 -1.19 -0.32 -12.28
C PHE A 27 -1.62 -1.65 -12.87
N SER A 28 -0.91 -2.73 -12.59
CA SER A 28 -1.31 -4.08 -13.01
C SER A 28 -2.64 -4.49 -12.37
N GLN A 29 -2.80 -4.28 -11.08
CA GLN A 29 -4.04 -4.60 -10.37
C GLN A 29 -5.18 -3.68 -10.80
N ALA A 30 -4.90 -2.39 -10.98
CA ALA A 30 -5.89 -1.41 -11.43
C ALA A 30 -6.48 -1.79 -12.79
N LYS A 31 -5.65 -2.27 -13.70
CA LYS A 31 -6.08 -2.72 -15.02
C LYS A 31 -7.11 -3.85 -14.92
N LYS A 32 -6.87 -4.80 -14.01
CA LYS A 32 -7.80 -5.92 -13.76
C LYS A 32 -9.13 -5.44 -13.21
N MET A 33 -9.14 -4.33 -12.47
CA MET A 33 -10.32 -3.76 -11.84
C MET A 33 -10.97 -2.66 -12.68
N ASN A 34 -10.44 -2.34 -13.85
CA ASN A 34 -10.88 -1.22 -14.70
C ASN A 34 -10.84 0.12 -13.97
N LEU A 35 -9.77 0.34 -13.19
CA LEU A 35 -9.56 1.58 -12.46
C LEU A 35 -8.32 2.30 -13.00
N TYR A 36 -8.31 3.63 -12.83
CA TYR A 36 -7.28 4.48 -13.42
C TYR A 36 -6.68 5.43 -12.38
N PRO A 37 -5.78 4.92 -11.51
CA PRO A 37 -5.07 5.79 -10.58
C PRO A 37 -4.20 6.77 -11.36
N LYS A 38 -4.06 7.98 -10.82
CA LYS A 38 -3.31 9.04 -11.50
C LYS A 38 -1.81 8.86 -11.32
N LYS A 39 -1.36 8.75 -10.09
CA LYS A 39 0.05 8.57 -9.74
C LYS A 39 0.20 7.63 -8.57
N VAL A 40 1.34 6.97 -8.49
CA VAL A 40 1.75 6.18 -7.33
C VAL A 40 2.97 6.86 -6.71
N LYS A 41 2.88 7.15 -5.43
CA LYS A 41 3.94 7.81 -4.66
C LYS A 41 4.33 6.93 -3.48
N VAL A 42 5.56 7.09 -3.00
CA VAL A 42 6.00 6.47 -1.75
C VAL A 42 6.37 7.56 -0.76
N ARG A 43 6.06 7.32 0.51
CA ARG A 43 6.25 8.28 1.59
C ARG A 43 6.68 7.55 2.85
N SER A 44 7.16 8.31 3.84
CA SER A 44 7.34 7.81 5.20
C SER A 44 6.09 8.12 5.98
N TYR A 45 5.42 7.08 6.49
CA TYR A 45 4.26 7.22 7.36
C TYR A 45 4.56 6.56 8.70
N LYS A 46 4.04 7.14 9.79
CA LYS A 46 4.14 6.53 11.11
C LYS A 46 3.10 5.43 11.33
N ASN A 47 1.85 5.71 10.96
CA ASN A 47 0.72 4.88 11.36
C ASN A 47 -0.17 4.42 10.21
N ARG A 48 0.34 4.42 8.99
CA ARG A 48 -0.44 3.91 7.85
C ARG A 48 0.46 3.29 6.79
N TRP A 49 -0.12 2.40 6.02
CA TRP A 49 0.56 1.71 4.93
C TRP A 49 0.25 2.30 3.56
N GLY A 50 -0.86 3.03 3.45
CA GLY A 50 -1.24 3.67 2.20
C GLY A 50 -2.32 4.71 2.39
N SER A 51 -2.57 5.48 1.33
CA SER A 51 -3.65 6.46 1.27
C SER A 51 -4.04 6.71 -0.19
N CYS A 52 -5.26 7.18 -0.39
CA CYS A 52 -5.78 7.54 -1.71
C CYS A 52 -6.35 8.94 -1.66
N ALA A 53 -5.84 9.83 -2.49
CA ALA A 53 -6.33 11.20 -2.57
C ALA A 53 -7.51 11.31 -3.53
N TYR A 54 -8.32 12.34 -3.37
CA TYR A 54 -9.49 12.57 -4.24
C TYR A 54 -9.12 12.75 -5.71
N ASN A 55 -7.91 13.25 -5.98
CA ASN A 55 -7.47 13.44 -7.36
C ASN A 55 -7.00 12.14 -8.04
N GLY A 56 -6.98 11.03 -7.32
CA GLY A 56 -6.54 9.74 -7.86
C GLY A 56 -5.09 9.37 -7.60
N ASP A 57 -4.36 10.20 -6.84
CA ASP A 57 -3.00 9.85 -6.41
C ASP A 57 -3.06 8.83 -5.28
N ILE A 58 -2.30 7.75 -5.42
CA ILE A 58 -2.18 6.73 -4.38
C ILE A 58 -0.78 6.82 -3.81
N SER A 59 -0.68 6.83 -2.49
CA SER A 59 0.59 6.89 -1.78
C SER A 59 0.73 5.67 -0.88
N TYR A 60 1.94 5.12 -0.79
CA TYR A 60 2.24 3.97 0.06
C TYR A 60 3.41 4.30 0.97
N ASN A 61 3.41 3.68 2.15
CA ASN A 61 4.59 3.67 2.99
C ASN A 61 5.69 2.87 2.27
N TRP A 62 6.89 3.43 2.16
CA TRP A 62 7.99 2.75 1.46
C TRP A 62 8.34 1.40 2.09
N LYS A 63 8.04 1.22 3.38
CA LYS A 63 8.29 -0.05 4.10
C LYS A 63 7.31 -1.15 3.72
N LEU A 64 6.26 -0.82 2.96
CA LEU A 64 5.25 -1.80 2.56
C LEU A 64 5.86 -3.01 1.84
N ILE A 65 6.91 -2.80 1.04
CA ILE A 65 7.56 -3.90 0.31
C ILE A 65 8.25 -4.91 1.22
N MET A 66 8.45 -4.57 2.49
CA MET A 66 9.03 -5.50 3.47
C MET A 66 8.01 -6.53 3.99
N LEU A 67 6.74 -6.31 3.72
CA LEU A 67 5.66 -7.17 4.20
C LEU A 67 5.49 -8.37 3.26
N PRO A 68 4.82 -9.44 3.72
CA PRO A 68 4.48 -10.56 2.83
C PRO A 68 3.69 -10.08 1.60
N GLU A 69 3.90 -10.71 0.46
CA GLU A 69 3.27 -10.31 -0.80
C GLU A 69 1.75 -10.23 -0.70
N LYS A 70 1.13 -11.19 -0.01
CA LYS A 70 -0.32 -11.22 0.21
C LYS A 70 -0.81 -9.96 0.91
N ILE A 71 0.00 -9.43 1.84
CA ILE A 71 -0.34 -8.22 2.59
C ILE A 71 -0.14 -6.98 1.71
N ILE A 72 0.92 -6.96 0.93
CA ILE A 72 1.15 -5.89 -0.06
C ILE A 72 -0.05 -5.80 -0.99
N ASP A 73 -0.50 -6.92 -1.52
CA ASP A 73 -1.64 -6.98 -2.44
C ASP A 73 -2.93 -6.49 -1.78
N TYR A 74 -3.14 -6.84 -0.52
CA TYR A 74 -4.30 -6.33 0.22
C TYR A 74 -4.28 -4.81 0.33
N VAL A 75 -3.16 -4.21 0.70
CA VAL A 75 -3.04 -2.75 0.81
C VAL A 75 -3.29 -2.09 -0.53
N ILE A 76 -2.75 -2.64 -1.62
CA ILE A 76 -2.96 -2.11 -2.97
C ILE A 76 -4.44 -2.14 -3.35
N VAL A 77 -5.12 -3.27 -3.15
CA VAL A 77 -6.55 -3.39 -3.46
C VAL A 77 -7.37 -2.43 -2.60
N HIS A 78 -7.02 -2.30 -1.31
CA HIS A 78 -7.68 -1.39 -0.39
C HIS A 78 -7.63 0.06 -0.92
N GLU A 79 -6.47 0.52 -1.32
CA GLU A 79 -6.32 1.90 -1.83
C GLU A 79 -7.00 2.07 -3.19
N LEU A 80 -6.93 1.07 -4.07
CA LEU A 80 -7.62 1.13 -5.35
C LEU A 80 -9.14 1.20 -5.19
N CYS A 81 -9.69 0.49 -4.22
CA CYS A 81 -11.14 0.55 -3.96
C CYS A 81 -11.57 1.94 -3.48
N HIS A 82 -10.67 2.72 -2.88
CA HIS A 82 -10.96 4.11 -2.53
C HIS A 82 -11.16 5.02 -3.75
N LEU A 83 -10.72 4.61 -4.94
CA LEU A 83 -11.05 5.35 -6.16
C LEU A 83 -12.54 5.27 -6.48
N ILE A 84 -13.24 4.27 -5.96
CA ILE A 84 -14.68 4.08 -6.16
C ILE A 84 -15.46 4.64 -4.97
N HIS A 85 -15.03 4.29 -3.76
CA HIS A 85 -15.70 4.67 -2.50
C HIS A 85 -14.66 5.18 -1.51
N PHE A 86 -14.67 6.47 -1.20
CA PHE A 86 -13.68 7.05 -0.30
C PHE A 86 -13.90 6.68 1.18
N ASN A 87 -15.14 6.41 1.57
CA ASN A 87 -15.45 5.98 2.93
C ASN A 87 -15.40 4.46 3.03
N HIS A 88 -15.06 3.95 4.22
CA HIS A 88 -15.09 2.51 4.50
C HIS A 88 -16.53 2.04 4.74
N SER A 89 -17.38 2.28 3.75
CA SER A 89 -18.79 1.87 3.76
C SER A 89 -18.94 0.39 3.40
N LYS A 90 -20.18 -0.12 3.50
CA LYS A 90 -20.49 -1.48 3.04
C LYS A 90 -20.15 -1.66 1.56
N ASP A 91 -20.38 -0.64 0.76
CA ASP A 91 -20.09 -0.68 -0.69
C ASP A 91 -18.58 -0.77 -0.94
N PHE A 92 -17.77 -0.06 -0.16
CA PHE A 92 -16.33 -0.16 -0.22
C PHE A 92 -15.86 -1.61 0.02
N TRP A 93 -16.33 -2.21 1.13
CA TRP A 93 -15.91 -3.56 1.47
C TRP A 93 -16.43 -4.61 0.50
N ARG A 94 -17.59 -4.38 -0.14
CA ARG A 94 -18.07 -5.25 -1.22
C ARG A 94 -17.09 -5.28 -2.39
N GLU A 95 -16.51 -4.13 -2.76
CA GLU A 95 -15.49 -4.09 -3.81
C GLU A 95 -14.24 -4.85 -3.41
N VAL A 96 -13.79 -4.69 -2.17
CA VAL A 96 -12.62 -5.43 -1.65
C VAL A 96 -12.88 -6.94 -1.70
N ILE A 97 -14.05 -7.39 -1.24
CA ILE A 97 -14.41 -8.81 -1.20
C ILE A 97 -14.43 -9.44 -2.60
N LYS A 98 -14.87 -8.72 -3.61
CA LYS A 98 -14.86 -9.22 -4.99
C LYS A 98 -13.47 -9.64 -5.45
N ILE A 99 -12.45 -8.91 -5.03
CA ILE A 99 -11.06 -9.15 -5.44
C ILE A 99 -10.37 -10.09 -4.43
N LEU A 100 -10.59 -9.85 -3.15
CA LEU A 100 -9.94 -10.58 -2.05
C LEU A 100 -10.99 -11.08 -1.06
N PRO A 101 -11.58 -12.27 -1.31
CA PRO A 101 -12.61 -12.82 -0.41
C PRO A 101 -12.13 -12.99 1.04
N ASN A 102 -10.82 -13.22 1.23
CA ASN A 102 -10.22 -13.43 2.54
C ASN A 102 -9.53 -12.17 3.10
N TYR A 103 -9.99 -10.98 2.71
CA TYR A 103 -9.36 -9.72 3.11
C TYR A 103 -9.23 -9.55 4.62
N LYS A 104 -10.14 -10.14 5.40
CA LYS A 104 -10.12 -10.04 6.87
C LYS A 104 -8.86 -10.63 7.48
N ASP A 105 -8.34 -11.69 6.89
CA ASP A 105 -7.08 -12.31 7.34
C ASP A 105 -5.91 -11.36 7.18
N SER A 106 -5.82 -10.68 6.04
CA SER A 106 -4.77 -9.69 5.78
C SER A 106 -4.90 -8.47 6.68
N ARG A 107 -6.13 -8.00 6.89
CA ARG A 107 -6.42 -6.88 7.78
C ARG A 107 -6.00 -7.19 9.20
N GLU A 108 -6.32 -8.38 9.69
CA GLU A 108 -5.94 -8.82 11.03
C GLU A 108 -4.43 -8.99 11.15
N TRP A 109 -3.79 -9.53 10.14
CA TRP A 109 -2.33 -9.66 10.10
C TRP A 109 -1.65 -8.31 10.27
N LEU A 110 -2.10 -7.29 9.53
CA LEU A 110 -1.56 -5.94 9.65
C LEU A 110 -1.71 -5.38 11.06
N ARG A 111 -2.91 -5.52 11.64
CA ARG A 111 -3.18 -5.02 12.97
C ARG A 111 -2.27 -5.67 14.01
N SER A 112 -2.00 -6.97 13.86
CA SER A 112 -1.21 -7.74 14.83
C SER A 112 0.29 -7.61 14.65
N ASN A 113 0.77 -7.32 13.43
CA ASN A 113 2.18 -7.40 13.10
C ASN A 113 2.85 -6.10 12.67
N GLN A 114 2.10 -5.03 12.45
CA GLN A 114 2.66 -3.78 11.92
C GLN A 114 3.77 -3.19 12.79
N TYR A 115 3.73 -3.42 14.10
CA TYR A 115 4.76 -2.92 15.02
C TYR A 115 6.16 -3.47 14.74
N LEU A 116 6.26 -4.64 14.09
CA LEU A 116 7.53 -5.27 13.74
C LEU A 116 8.33 -4.46 12.72
N TYR A 117 7.68 -3.56 12.01
CA TYR A 117 8.26 -2.78 10.91
C TYR A 117 8.49 -1.31 11.27
N ASN A 118 8.39 -0.96 12.53
CA ASN A 118 8.73 0.37 13.03
C ASN A 118 10.24 0.47 13.23
N TRP A 119 10.83 1.42 12.57
CA TRP A 119 12.26 1.68 12.69
C TRP A 119 12.50 2.84 13.63
#